data_fdc271d3b4b23e1ce6ad8a339c0b1da4
#
_entry.id   fdc271d3b4b23e1ce6ad8a339c0b1da4
#
_cell.length_a   1.000
_cell.length_b   1.000
_cell.length_c   1.000
_cell.angle_alpha   90.00
_cell.angle_beta   90.00
_cell.angle_gamma   90.00
#
_symmetry.space_group_name_H-M   'P 1'
#
loop_
_entity.id
_entity.type
_entity.pdbx_description
1 polymer ?
#
loop_
_entity_poly.entity_id
_entity_poly.type
_entity_poly.pdbx_seq_one_letter_code
_entity_poly.pdbx_strand_id
1 'polypeptide(L)'
;SGASSSGWDHEDMMEASGCWNPNEYINYYVVSEINGNDGGNGIQGFAYLGPTGDCRDGVVCLYNVTGNEGVVKPGRELGLTGVHEIGHHLSLYHTFSNSNDCEETNCETQGDQVCDTPPTTPNDIGCQTADCPDALIENFMDYTPETCRESFTVGQAERMHECLQTSRSGLVDNLSCVPVVDYDATALTAYYQQEWCTPTQDIWIDVVNQGTLPIPMLDVQRYVNGDEYTQTLFDVPVGTSEVFFPDVYVDGAQMFEVQTISEVDQYP
;
A
#
# COMPACT_ATOMS: atom_id res chain seq x y z
N SER A 1 -1.57 -24.84 -21.33
CA SER A 1 -0.45 -24.18 -22.01
C SER A 1 -0.94 -23.66 -23.35
N GLY A 2 -1.50 -22.47 -23.36
CA GLY A 2 -1.78 -21.74 -24.58
C GLY A 2 -0.53 -20.96 -24.92
N ALA A 3 0.27 -21.45 -25.86
CA ALA A 3 1.27 -20.61 -26.48
C ALA A 3 0.54 -19.43 -27.13
N SER A 4 0.99 -18.19 -26.86
CA SER A 4 0.59 -17.04 -27.65
C SER A 4 0.86 -17.35 -29.13
N SER A 5 0.14 -16.74 -30.05
CA SER A 5 0.36 -16.90 -31.48
C SER A 5 1.79 -16.55 -31.93
N SER A 6 2.60 -15.95 -31.06
CA SER A 6 4.01 -15.61 -31.22
C SER A 6 4.98 -16.65 -30.65
N GLY A 7 4.51 -17.69 -29.96
CA GLY A 7 5.34 -18.69 -29.33
C GLY A 7 5.98 -18.27 -27.99
N TRP A 8 5.66 -17.08 -27.50
CA TRP A 8 6.11 -16.57 -26.20
C TRP A 8 4.98 -16.78 -25.19
N ASP A 9 5.30 -17.29 -24.02
CA ASP A 9 4.38 -17.23 -22.90
C ASP A 9 4.51 -15.88 -22.16
N HIS A 10 3.64 -15.64 -21.19
CA HIS A 10 3.64 -14.38 -20.45
C HIS A 10 4.92 -14.20 -19.61
N GLU A 11 5.54 -15.27 -19.15
CA GLU A 11 6.81 -15.23 -18.41
C GLU A 11 7.96 -14.80 -19.31
N ASP A 12 8.06 -15.38 -20.49
CA ASP A 12 9.04 -14.96 -21.50
C ASP A 12 8.88 -13.48 -21.88
N MET A 13 7.64 -12.98 -21.96
CA MET A 13 7.38 -11.56 -22.24
C MET A 13 7.82 -10.64 -21.10
N MET A 14 7.58 -11.02 -19.85
CA MET A 14 7.99 -10.25 -18.68
C MET A 14 9.52 -10.15 -18.61
N GLU A 15 10.23 -11.26 -18.84
CA GLU A 15 11.68 -11.27 -18.88
C GLU A 15 12.24 -10.46 -20.06
N ALA A 16 11.66 -10.58 -21.23
CA ALA A 16 12.13 -9.88 -22.43
C ALA A 16 11.84 -8.37 -22.41
N SER A 17 10.78 -7.93 -21.76
CA SER A 17 10.48 -6.51 -21.62
C SER A 17 11.47 -5.75 -20.74
N GLY A 18 12.21 -6.49 -19.92
CA GLY A 18 13.00 -5.94 -18.82
C GLY A 18 12.08 -5.47 -17.68
N CYS A 19 12.51 -5.67 -16.47
CA CYS A 19 11.79 -5.19 -15.30
C CYS A 19 12.67 -4.25 -14.48
N TRP A 20 12.02 -3.42 -13.70
CA TRP A 20 12.68 -2.73 -12.60
C TRP A 20 12.94 -3.75 -11.49
N ASN A 21 13.95 -3.50 -10.66
CA ASN A 21 14.26 -4.41 -9.55
C ASN A 21 12.99 -4.75 -8.74
N PRO A 22 12.52 -6.00 -8.74
CA PRO A 22 11.25 -6.35 -8.10
C PRO A 22 11.30 -6.27 -6.56
N ASN A 23 12.49 -6.17 -5.98
CA ASN A 23 12.64 -5.89 -4.55
C ASN A 23 12.37 -4.42 -4.20
N GLU A 24 12.38 -3.53 -5.17
CA GLU A 24 12.27 -2.08 -4.98
C GLU A 24 11.04 -1.49 -5.67
N TYR A 25 10.48 -2.18 -6.66
CA TYR A 25 9.39 -1.70 -7.49
C TYR A 25 8.33 -2.78 -7.72
N ILE A 26 7.08 -2.37 -7.73
CA ILE A 26 5.99 -3.21 -8.26
C ILE A 26 5.99 -3.05 -9.78
N ASN A 27 6.38 -4.08 -10.50
CA ASN A 27 6.27 -4.10 -11.94
C ASN A 27 4.81 -4.36 -12.34
N TYR A 28 4.22 -3.47 -13.11
CA TYR A 28 2.86 -3.60 -13.58
C TYR A 28 2.86 -3.76 -15.10
N TYR A 29 2.45 -4.93 -15.58
CA TYR A 29 2.45 -5.30 -16.99
C TYR A 29 1.05 -5.23 -17.56
N VAL A 30 0.87 -4.41 -18.59
CA VAL A 30 -0.35 -4.34 -19.37
C VAL A 30 -0.14 -5.11 -20.66
N VAL A 31 -0.90 -6.18 -20.83
CA VAL A 31 -0.71 -7.13 -21.95
C VAL A 31 -1.96 -7.24 -22.81
N SER A 32 -1.78 -7.63 -24.06
CA SER A 32 -2.90 -7.83 -25.00
C SER A 32 -3.58 -9.17 -24.86
N GLU A 33 -2.90 -10.17 -24.26
CA GLU A 33 -3.39 -11.55 -24.14
C GLU A 33 -2.83 -12.22 -22.89
N ILE A 34 -3.66 -13.02 -22.19
CA ILE A 34 -3.25 -13.90 -21.08
C ILE A 34 -3.86 -15.28 -21.36
N ASN A 35 -3.02 -16.30 -21.56
CA ASN A 35 -3.44 -17.70 -21.78
C ASN A 35 -4.55 -17.88 -22.84
N GLY A 36 -4.45 -17.18 -23.96
CA GLY A 36 -5.42 -17.22 -25.05
C GLY A 36 -6.64 -16.31 -24.83
N ASN A 37 -6.70 -15.56 -23.73
CA ASN A 37 -7.69 -14.52 -23.55
C ASN A 37 -7.14 -13.16 -24.03
N ASP A 38 -7.65 -12.68 -25.16
CA ASP A 38 -7.29 -11.41 -25.82
C ASP A 38 -8.25 -10.25 -25.47
N GLY A 39 -8.87 -10.33 -24.31
CA GLY A 39 -9.83 -9.32 -23.83
C GLY A 39 -11.26 -9.85 -23.70
N GLY A 40 -11.49 -11.13 -23.98
CA GLY A 40 -12.76 -11.82 -23.82
C GLY A 40 -12.99 -12.36 -22.39
N ASN A 41 -13.53 -13.58 -22.33
CA ASN A 41 -13.72 -14.31 -21.08
C ASN A 41 -12.48 -15.16 -20.76
N GLY A 42 -12.11 -15.25 -19.50
CA GLY A 42 -10.94 -15.96 -19.01
C GLY A 42 -10.15 -15.15 -17.98
N ILE A 43 -8.91 -15.51 -17.79
CA ILE A 43 -8.01 -14.81 -16.86
C ILE A 43 -7.82 -13.39 -17.37
N GLN A 44 -8.08 -12.40 -16.50
CA GLN A 44 -8.00 -10.98 -16.82
C GLN A 44 -6.78 -10.31 -16.20
N GLY A 45 -6.26 -10.88 -15.14
CA GLY A 45 -5.04 -10.49 -14.48
C GLY A 45 -4.50 -11.64 -13.65
N PHE A 46 -3.29 -11.50 -13.17
CA PHE A 46 -2.69 -12.37 -12.17
C PHE A 46 -1.49 -11.69 -11.51
N ALA A 47 -1.15 -12.14 -10.31
CA ALA A 47 0.10 -11.83 -9.61
C ALA A 47 0.60 -13.06 -8.85
N TYR A 48 1.90 -13.10 -8.55
CA TYR A 48 2.47 -14.15 -7.70
C TYR A 48 2.35 -13.72 -6.23
N LEU A 49 1.93 -14.66 -5.37
CA LEU A 49 1.68 -14.44 -3.94
C LEU A 49 2.95 -14.17 -3.10
N GLY A 50 4.11 -14.38 -3.64
CA GLY A 50 5.39 -14.14 -2.96
C GLY A 50 6.45 -13.66 -3.93
N PRO A 51 7.56 -13.13 -3.41
CA PRO A 51 8.65 -12.68 -4.28
C PRO A 51 9.21 -13.85 -5.09
N THR A 52 9.30 -13.67 -6.40
CA THR A 52 9.92 -14.66 -7.31
C THR A 52 11.40 -14.37 -7.50
N GLY A 53 11.85 -13.15 -7.24
CA GLY A 53 13.22 -12.71 -7.37
C GLY A 53 13.67 -12.44 -8.81
N ASP A 54 12.76 -12.43 -9.76
CA ASP A 54 13.00 -12.16 -11.19
C ASP A 54 11.87 -11.31 -11.79
N CYS A 55 11.87 -11.06 -13.09
CA CYS A 55 10.89 -10.21 -13.75
C CYS A 55 9.43 -10.73 -13.71
N ARG A 56 9.21 -11.96 -13.28
CA ARG A 56 7.85 -12.50 -13.04
C ARG A 56 7.20 -11.91 -11.80
N ASP A 57 8.00 -11.30 -10.91
CA ASP A 57 7.49 -10.64 -9.71
C ASP A 57 6.84 -9.31 -10.06
N GLY A 58 5.55 -9.33 -10.22
CA GLY A 58 4.77 -8.18 -10.62
C GLY A 58 3.30 -8.50 -10.77
N VAL A 59 2.57 -7.52 -11.24
CA VAL A 59 1.14 -7.60 -11.54
C VAL A 59 0.96 -7.59 -13.05
N VAL A 60 0.16 -8.51 -13.56
CA VAL A 60 -0.17 -8.59 -14.99
C VAL A 60 -1.66 -8.37 -15.16
N CYS A 61 -2.06 -7.45 -16.04
CA CYS A 61 -3.46 -7.22 -16.39
C CYS A 61 -3.64 -7.11 -17.89
N LEU A 62 -4.78 -7.56 -18.38
CA LEU A 62 -5.18 -7.30 -19.76
C LEU A 62 -5.41 -5.80 -19.97
N TYR A 63 -5.11 -5.34 -21.18
CA TYR A 63 -5.22 -3.93 -21.58
C TYR A 63 -6.63 -3.35 -21.37
N ASN A 64 -7.67 -4.15 -21.50
CA ASN A 64 -9.05 -3.71 -21.43
C ASN A 64 -9.71 -3.85 -20.05
N VAL A 65 -8.93 -4.20 -19.03
CA VAL A 65 -9.34 -4.18 -17.61
C VAL A 65 -8.45 -3.27 -16.77
N THR A 66 -7.60 -2.49 -17.44
CA THR A 66 -6.67 -1.56 -16.84
C THR A 66 -7.16 -0.13 -17.06
N GLY A 67 -7.34 0.63 -15.96
CA GLY A 67 -7.86 1.99 -16.03
C GLY A 67 -9.37 2.06 -16.23
N ASN A 68 -9.86 3.28 -16.48
CA ASN A 68 -11.28 3.61 -16.60
C ASN A 68 -11.64 4.38 -17.88
N GLU A 69 -10.67 4.54 -18.77
CA GLU A 69 -10.84 5.26 -20.05
C GLU A 69 -10.29 4.44 -21.21
N GLY A 70 -10.74 4.74 -22.42
CA GLY A 70 -10.29 4.08 -23.64
C GLY A 70 -11.05 2.80 -23.95
N VAL A 71 -10.34 1.75 -24.32
CA VAL A 71 -10.96 0.45 -24.65
C VAL A 71 -11.13 -0.37 -23.38
N VAL A 72 -12.21 -0.10 -22.65
CA VAL A 72 -12.51 -0.79 -21.39
C VAL A 72 -13.58 -1.85 -21.63
N LYS A 73 -13.38 -3.03 -21.05
CA LYS A 73 -14.33 -4.14 -21.10
C LYS A 73 -15.57 -3.80 -20.26
N PRO A 74 -16.80 -4.01 -20.78
CA PRO A 74 -18.01 -3.80 -20.00
C PRO A 74 -17.99 -4.56 -18.66
N GLY A 75 -18.29 -3.84 -17.56
CA GLY A 75 -18.23 -4.36 -16.20
C GLY A 75 -16.84 -4.32 -15.57
N ARG A 76 -15.86 -3.66 -16.22
CA ARG A 76 -14.49 -3.44 -15.74
C ARG A 76 -14.08 -1.95 -15.78
N GLU A 77 -15.06 -1.06 -15.75
CA GLU A 77 -14.87 0.38 -15.90
C GLU A 77 -14.24 1.05 -14.69
N LEU A 78 -14.10 0.36 -13.58
CA LEU A 78 -13.46 0.90 -12.37
C LEU A 78 -11.98 0.51 -12.25
N GLY A 79 -11.48 -0.39 -13.11
CA GLY A 79 -10.08 -0.83 -13.11
C GLY A 79 -9.69 -1.64 -11.87
N LEU A 80 -10.67 -2.23 -11.18
CA LEU A 80 -10.43 -2.93 -9.91
C LEU A 80 -9.74 -4.28 -10.08
N THR A 81 -9.59 -4.78 -11.30
CA THR A 81 -8.73 -5.94 -11.57
C THR A 81 -7.30 -5.68 -11.08
N GLY A 82 -6.74 -4.49 -11.34
CA GLY A 82 -5.42 -4.15 -10.84
C GLY A 82 -5.32 -4.10 -9.31
N VAL A 83 -6.37 -3.60 -8.63
CA VAL A 83 -6.44 -3.60 -7.16
C VAL A 83 -6.44 -5.02 -6.61
N HIS A 84 -7.22 -5.93 -7.23
CA HIS A 84 -7.28 -7.34 -6.90
C HIS A 84 -5.89 -8.01 -7.04
N GLU A 85 -5.21 -7.81 -8.16
CA GLU A 85 -3.90 -8.40 -8.41
C GLU A 85 -2.81 -7.83 -7.49
N ILE A 86 -2.89 -6.54 -7.11
CA ILE A 86 -2.01 -5.97 -6.08
C ILE A 86 -2.27 -6.64 -4.73
N GLY A 87 -3.51 -6.97 -4.39
CA GLY A 87 -3.82 -7.75 -3.20
C GLY A 87 -3.08 -9.09 -3.18
N HIS A 88 -3.08 -9.83 -4.30
CA HIS A 88 -2.29 -11.05 -4.44
C HIS A 88 -0.78 -10.81 -4.32
N HIS A 89 -0.28 -9.78 -4.99
CA HIS A 89 1.13 -9.41 -4.91
C HIS A 89 1.56 -9.12 -3.46
N LEU A 90 0.64 -8.61 -2.63
CA LEU A 90 0.84 -8.37 -1.20
C LEU A 90 0.34 -9.53 -0.32
N SER A 91 0.34 -10.76 -0.85
CA SER A 91 0.08 -12.02 -0.13
C SER A 91 -1.37 -12.29 0.28
N LEU A 92 -2.35 -11.63 -0.31
CA LEU A 92 -3.75 -11.99 -0.10
C LEU A 92 -4.18 -13.14 -1.00
N TYR A 93 -4.98 -14.05 -0.46
CA TYR A 93 -5.70 -15.07 -1.21
C TYR A 93 -7.09 -14.54 -1.60
N HIS A 94 -7.77 -15.24 -2.51
CA HIS A 94 -9.19 -14.98 -2.74
C HIS A 94 -9.98 -15.32 -1.48
N THR A 95 -11.05 -14.58 -1.19
CA THR A 95 -11.97 -14.83 -0.06
C THR A 95 -12.53 -16.25 -0.06
N PHE A 96 -12.65 -16.86 -1.23
CA PHE A 96 -13.12 -18.24 -1.43
C PHE A 96 -11.99 -19.29 -1.57
N SER A 97 -10.72 -18.91 -1.33
CA SER A 97 -9.60 -19.85 -1.43
C SER A 97 -9.72 -20.97 -0.42
N ASN A 98 -9.45 -22.22 -0.89
CA ASN A 98 -9.50 -23.42 -0.05
C ASN A 98 -10.82 -23.64 0.72
N SER A 99 -11.86 -22.91 0.34
CA SER A 99 -13.22 -23.07 0.86
C SER A 99 -14.08 -23.71 -0.22
N ASN A 100 -14.80 -24.80 0.11
CA ASN A 100 -15.79 -25.44 -0.75
C ASN A 100 -17.21 -25.23 -0.24
N ASP A 101 -17.34 -24.60 0.92
CA ASP A 101 -18.60 -24.33 1.60
C ASP A 101 -18.49 -23.04 2.44
N CYS A 102 -19.55 -22.73 3.17
CA CYS A 102 -19.63 -21.54 4.02
C CYS A 102 -19.13 -21.82 5.45
N GLU A 103 -18.37 -22.88 5.66
CA GLU A 103 -17.90 -23.28 6.98
C GLU A 103 -16.36 -23.30 7.03
N GLU A 104 -15.85 -22.78 8.14
CA GLU A 104 -14.45 -22.77 8.46
C GLU A 104 -14.26 -23.05 9.95
N THR A 105 -13.32 -23.92 10.29
CA THR A 105 -13.05 -24.31 11.67
C THR A 105 -11.81 -23.65 12.26
N ASN A 106 -10.93 -23.14 11.40
CA ASN A 106 -9.71 -22.45 11.78
C ASN A 106 -9.30 -21.45 10.69
N CYS A 107 -9.64 -20.20 10.90
CA CYS A 107 -9.36 -19.12 9.96
C CYS A 107 -7.87 -18.83 9.69
N GLU A 108 -6.97 -19.24 10.58
CA GLU A 108 -5.52 -19.01 10.39
C GLU A 108 -4.90 -20.01 9.40
N THR A 109 -5.55 -21.12 9.15
CA THR A 109 -4.99 -22.22 8.33
C THR A 109 -5.89 -22.69 7.21
N GLN A 110 -7.14 -22.23 7.17
CA GLN A 110 -8.16 -22.56 6.18
C GLN A 110 -8.61 -21.28 5.47
N GLY A 111 -9.43 -21.43 4.46
CA GLY A 111 -9.95 -20.32 3.70
C GLY A 111 -8.84 -19.47 3.09
N ASP A 112 -9.01 -18.18 3.13
CA ASP A 112 -8.00 -17.19 2.71
C ASP A 112 -6.98 -16.88 3.82
N GLN A 113 -7.11 -17.54 4.99
CA GLN A 113 -6.26 -17.39 6.16
C GLN A 113 -6.31 -15.97 6.77
N VAL A 114 -7.45 -15.31 6.69
CA VAL A 114 -7.73 -14.00 7.29
C VAL A 114 -9.02 -14.12 8.12
N CYS A 115 -8.92 -13.93 9.44
CA CYS A 115 -10.01 -14.29 10.35
C CYS A 115 -11.22 -13.35 10.35
N ASP A 116 -11.14 -12.21 9.75
CA ASP A 116 -12.25 -11.26 9.58
C ASP A 116 -12.88 -11.30 8.18
N THR A 117 -12.49 -12.27 7.36
CA THR A 117 -13.15 -12.64 6.10
C THR A 117 -13.95 -13.93 6.30
N PRO A 118 -15.28 -13.87 6.37
CA PRO A 118 -16.09 -15.08 6.45
C PRO A 118 -15.88 -16.00 5.25
N PRO A 119 -15.90 -17.34 5.46
CA PRO A 119 -15.75 -18.28 4.36
C PRO A 119 -16.85 -18.11 3.32
N THR A 120 -16.47 -18.16 2.07
CA THR A 120 -17.39 -18.01 0.93
C THR A 120 -17.03 -18.93 -0.22
N THR A 121 -17.91 -19.02 -1.18
CA THR A 121 -17.71 -19.71 -2.46
C THR A 121 -17.52 -18.70 -3.57
N PRO A 122 -16.84 -19.05 -4.69
CA PRO A 122 -16.73 -18.14 -5.82
C PRO A 122 -18.12 -17.69 -6.29
N ASN A 123 -18.40 -16.40 -6.19
CA ASN A 123 -19.68 -15.84 -6.54
C ASN A 123 -19.49 -14.66 -7.49
N ASP A 124 -19.84 -14.86 -8.74
CA ASP A 124 -19.81 -13.85 -9.80
C ASP A 124 -21.23 -13.41 -10.26
N ILE A 125 -22.27 -13.74 -9.48
CA ILE A 125 -23.69 -13.58 -9.86
C ILE A 125 -24.27 -12.22 -9.46
N GLY A 126 -23.47 -11.17 -9.39
CA GLY A 126 -23.95 -9.83 -9.03
C GLY A 126 -23.68 -9.47 -7.58
N CYS A 127 -24.26 -8.35 -7.14
CA CYS A 127 -24.02 -7.78 -5.80
C CYS A 127 -24.95 -8.41 -4.74
N GLN A 128 -25.00 -9.72 -4.65
CA GLN A 128 -25.82 -10.44 -3.67
C GLN A 128 -25.05 -11.66 -3.16
N THR A 129 -25.18 -11.93 -1.88
CA THR A 129 -24.69 -13.18 -1.29
C THR A 129 -25.49 -14.33 -1.85
N ALA A 130 -24.86 -15.24 -2.62
CA ALA A 130 -25.57 -16.34 -3.23
C ALA A 130 -25.68 -17.54 -2.30
N ASP A 131 -24.54 -18.05 -1.84
CA ASP A 131 -24.47 -19.33 -1.13
C ASP A 131 -24.12 -19.16 0.35
N CYS A 132 -23.34 -18.15 0.72
CA CYS A 132 -22.89 -17.90 2.09
C CYS A 132 -23.44 -16.56 2.60
N PRO A 133 -24.35 -16.58 3.59
CA PRO A 133 -25.08 -15.39 4.03
C PRO A 133 -24.17 -14.24 4.53
N ASP A 134 -23.01 -14.60 5.07
CA ASP A 134 -22.07 -13.64 5.68
C ASP A 134 -20.90 -13.27 4.73
N ALA A 135 -20.96 -13.71 3.46
CA ALA A 135 -19.92 -13.42 2.48
C ALA A 135 -19.75 -11.92 2.25
N LEU A 136 -18.50 -11.46 2.21
CA LEU A 136 -18.14 -10.07 1.94
C LEU A 136 -18.08 -9.82 0.43
N ILE A 137 -19.24 -9.61 -0.18
CA ILE A 137 -19.36 -9.35 -1.63
C ILE A 137 -18.67 -8.07 -2.08
N GLU A 138 -18.43 -7.13 -1.16
CA GLU A 138 -17.74 -5.88 -1.37
C GLU A 138 -16.21 -6.02 -1.33
N ASN A 139 -15.70 -7.20 -1.01
CA ASN A 139 -14.25 -7.39 -0.86
C ASN A 139 -13.53 -7.41 -2.21
N PHE A 140 -12.40 -6.68 -2.30
CA PHE A 140 -11.59 -6.66 -3.52
C PHE A 140 -11.03 -8.03 -3.91
N MET A 141 -10.87 -8.97 -2.97
CA MET A 141 -10.37 -10.31 -3.24
C MET A 141 -11.45 -11.32 -3.61
N ASP A 142 -12.69 -10.86 -3.79
CA ASP A 142 -13.79 -11.66 -4.33
C ASP A 142 -13.91 -11.50 -5.85
N TYR A 143 -14.72 -12.37 -6.51
CA TYR A 143 -15.02 -12.33 -7.94
C TYR A 143 -16.35 -11.66 -8.27
N THR A 144 -16.97 -11.01 -7.31
CA THR A 144 -18.16 -10.17 -7.54
C THR A 144 -17.89 -9.08 -8.58
N PRO A 145 -18.93 -8.56 -9.27
CA PRO A 145 -18.77 -7.44 -10.18
C PRO A 145 -18.06 -6.23 -9.54
N GLU A 146 -17.29 -5.49 -10.33
CA GLU A 146 -16.56 -4.32 -9.83
C GLU A 146 -17.45 -3.29 -9.12
N THR A 147 -18.70 -3.16 -9.56
CA THR A 147 -19.68 -2.25 -8.94
C THR A 147 -20.04 -2.59 -7.49
N CYS A 148 -19.68 -3.77 -7.02
CA CYS A 148 -19.91 -4.22 -5.65
C CYS A 148 -18.67 -4.11 -4.78
N ARG A 149 -17.49 -4.20 -5.39
CA ARG A 149 -16.21 -4.26 -4.66
C ARG A 149 -15.75 -2.86 -4.28
N GLU A 150 -15.45 -2.65 -3.00
CA GLU A 150 -15.06 -1.34 -2.47
C GLU A 150 -14.10 -1.39 -1.29
N SER A 151 -13.76 -2.58 -0.75
CA SER A 151 -12.97 -2.65 0.48
C SER A 151 -12.04 -3.87 0.58
N PHE A 152 -11.02 -3.71 1.41
CA PHE A 152 -10.31 -4.77 2.09
C PHE A 152 -10.75 -4.80 3.56
N THR A 153 -10.64 -5.94 4.22
CA THR A 153 -10.83 -6.03 5.68
C THR A 153 -9.60 -5.52 6.44
N VAL A 154 -9.75 -5.31 7.74
CA VAL A 154 -8.64 -4.93 8.62
C VAL A 154 -7.56 -6.02 8.63
N GLY A 155 -7.95 -7.29 8.75
CA GLY A 155 -7.03 -8.42 8.73
C GLY A 155 -6.30 -8.56 7.40
N GLN A 156 -6.97 -8.29 6.27
CA GLN A 156 -6.31 -8.23 4.96
C GLN A 156 -5.28 -7.09 4.92
N ALA A 157 -5.61 -5.91 5.43
CA ALA A 157 -4.69 -4.78 5.51
C ALA A 157 -3.47 -5.10 6.40
N GLU A 158 -3.68 -5.73 7.55
CA GLU A 158 -2.60 -6.18 8.44
C GLU A 158 -1.68 -7.19 7.74
N ARG A 159 -2.23 -8.16 7.01
CA ARG A 159 -1.45 -9.13 6.24
C ARG A 159 -0.65 -8.48 5.10
N MET A 160 -1.23 -7.53 4.40
CA MET A 160 -0.49 -6.74 3.38
C MET A 160 0.65 -5.94 4.02
N HIS A 161 0.43 -5.32 5.18
CA HIS A 161 1.49 -4.62 5.93
C HIS A 161 2.58 -5.58 6.40
N GLU A 162 2.23 -6.76 6.93
CA GLU A 162 3.22 -7.78 7.30
C GLU A 162 4.06 -8.21 6.10
N CYS A 163 3.45 -8.39 4.93
CA CYS A 163 4.15 -8.68 3.69
C CYS A 163 5.16 -7.59 3.34
N LEU A 164 4.76 -6.31 3.42
CA LEU A 164 5.63 -5.15 3.19
C LEU A 164 6.75 -5.01 4.22
N GLN A 165 6.54 -5.44 5.47
CA GLN A 165 7.56 -5.39 6.51
C GLN A 165 8.52 -6.58 6.49
N THR A 166 8.16 -7.65 5.80
CA THR A 166 8.93 -8.91 5.80
C THR A 166 9.43 -9.30 4.41
N SER A 167 8.61 -10.00 3.65
CA SER A 167 9.01 -10.59 2.38
C SER A 167 9.20 -9.57 1.25
N ARG A 168 8.61 -8.38 1.37
CA ARG A 168 8.68 -7.28 0.39
C ARG A 168 9.13 -5.95 1.01
N SER A 169 9.98 -6.00 2.03
CA SER A 169 10.44 -4.80 2.76
C SER A 169 11.16 -3.79 1.85
N GLY A 170 11.84 -4.25 0.81
CA GLY A 170 12.48 -3.36 -0.15
C GLY A 170 11.53 -2.42 -0.90
N LEU A 171 10.22 -2.75 -0.99
CA LEU A 171 9.24 -1.86 -1.61
C LEU A 171 8.96 -0.61 -0.77
N VAL A 172 9.10 -0.69 0.55
CA VAL A 172 8.88 0.45 1.47
C VAL A 172 10.17 1.18 1.80
N ASP A 173 11.31 0.50 1.69
CA ASP A 173 12.62 1.10 1.90
C ASP A 173 13.14 1.83 0.65
N ASN A 174 12.41 1.73 -0.46
CA ASN A 174 12.81 2.30 -1.74
C ASN A 174 12.50 3.79 -1.81
N LEU A 175 13.55 4.60 -1.75
CA LEU A 175 13.47 6.06 -1.91
C LEU A 175 13.53 6.50 -3.40
N SER A 176 13.43 5.58 -4.36
CA SER A 176 13.60 5.89 -5.79
C SER A 176 12.52 6.80 -6.37
N CYS A 177 11.36 6.90 -5.71
CA CYS A 177 10.30 7.85 -6.08
C CYS A 177 10.44 9.19 -5.32
N VAL A 178 11.34 9.26 -4.36
CA VAL A 178 11.66 10.52 -3.68
C VAL A 178 12.70 11.22 -4.55
N PRO A 179 12.45 12.42 -5.03
CA PRO A 179 13.48 13.18 -5.75
C PRO A 179 14.72 13.27 -4.87
N VAL A 180 15.88 12.92 -5.40
CA VAL A 180 17.15 13.14 -4.69
C VAL A 180 17.38 14.63 -4.65
N VAL A 181 17.14 15.23 -3.49
CA VAL A 181 17.33 16.65 -3.23
C VAL A 181 18.47 16.84 -2.24
N ASP A 182 19.12 17.97 -2.32
CA ASP A 182 20.23 18.27 -1.41
C ASP A 182 19.71 18.51 0.01
N TYR A 183 18.53 19.10 0.13
CA TYR A 183 17.92 19.47 1.41
C TYR A 183 16.44 19.10 1.41
N ASP A 184 16.00 18.31 2.37
CA ASP A 184 14.62 17.88 2.57
C ASP A 184 14.40 17.53 4.04
N ALA A 185 13.51 18.26 4.70
CA ALA A 185 13.22 18.05 6.11
C ALA A 185 11.73 17.82 6.37
N THR A 186 11.41 16.78 7.09
CA THR A 186 10.06 16.43 7.47
C THR A 186 9.97 16.14 8.97
N ALA A 187 8.93 16.65 9.63
CA ALA A 187 8.59 16.22 10.98
C ALA A 187 7.83 14.89 10.91
N LEU A 188 8.34 13.85 11.58
CA LEU A 188 7.78 12.51 11.54
C LEU A 188 6.79 12.25 12.67
N THR A 189 7.22 12.49 13.90
CA THR A 189 6.49 12.09 15.11
C THR A 189 6.72 13.08 16.22
N ALA A 190 5.65 13.45 16.91
CA ALA A 190 5.74 14.20 18.16
C ALA A 190 5.27 13.30 19.31
N TYR A 191 6.04 13.23 20.37
CA TYR A 191 5.71 12.45 21.55
C TYR A 191 6.03 13.19 22.84
N TYR A 192 5.34 12.83 23.92
CA TYR A 192 5.52 13.41 25.25
C TYR A 192 5.42 12.34 26.33
N GLN A 193 6.12 12.56 27.42
CA GLN A 193 5.90 11.76 28.63
C GLN A 193 4.68 12.32 29.36
N GLN A 194 3.62 11.51 29.45
CA GLN A 194 2.40 11.89 30.14
C GLN A 194 2.63 11.92 31.65
N GLU A 195 2.85 13.09 32.22
CA GLU A 195 2.79 13.31 33.65
C GLU A 195 1.36 13.73 34.04
N TRP A 196 0.68 12.86 34.77
CA TRP A 196 -0.67 13.10 35.27
C TRP A 196 -0.63 14.23 36.32
N CYS A 197 -1.18 15.39 36.03
CA CYS A 197 -1.37 16.53 36.94
C CYS A 197 -0.49 17.79 36.72
N THR A 198 0.27 17.87 35.66
CA THR A 198 0.95 19.12 35.29
C THR A 198 0.30 19.72 34.05
N PRO A 199 0.00 21.03 34.03
CA PRO A 199 -0.53 21.72 32.86
C PRO A 199 0.50 21.87 31.73
N THR A 200 1.76 21.59 32.02
CA THR A 200 2.88 21.66 31.08
C THR A 200 3.49 20.28 30.88
N GLN A 201 3.91 20.00 29.65
CA GLN A 201 4.56 18.74 29.26
C GLN A 201 5.83 19.05 28.47
N ASP A 202 6.84 18.21 28.64
CA ASP A 202 7.99 18.19 27.75
C ASP A 202 7.62 17.42 26.49
N ILE A 203 7.93 18.00 25.34
CA ILE A 203 7.60 17.43 24.04
C ILE A 203 8.86 17.19 23.22
N TRP A 204 8.97 16.01 22.66
CA TRP A 204 10.01 15.65 21.69
C TRP A 204 9.40 15.49 20.31
N ILE A 205 10.11 15.94 19.30
CA ILE A 205 9.70 15.85 17.90
C ILE A 205 10.86 15.23 17.13
N ASP A 206 10.59 14.11 16.47
CA ASP A 206 11.52 13.53 15.51
C ASP A 206 11.38 14.26 14.18
N VAL A 207 12.47 14.83 13.70
CA VAL A 207 12.60 15.40 12.37
C VAL A 207 13.59 14.56 11.57
N VAL A 208 13.30 14.34 10.30
CA VAL A 208 14.20 13.61 9.41
C VAL A 208 14.64 14.50 8.26
N ASN A 209 15.94 14.56 8.05
CA ASN A 209 16.54 15.12 6.84
C ASN A 209 16.68 13.98 5.82
N GLN A 210 15.83 13.97 4.81
CA GLN A 210 15.84 13.00 3.72
C GLN A 210 16.74 13.44 2.56
N GLY A 211 17.31 14.64 2.62
CA GLY A 211 18.24 15.14 1.64
C GLY A 211 19.60 14.42 1.68
N THR A 212 20.50 14.81 0.80
CA THR A 212 21.85 14.26 0.69
C THR A 212 22.89 15.03 1.47
N LEU A 213 22.56 16.25 1.90
CA LEU A 213 23.46 17.15 2.63
C LEU A 213 22.87 17.55 3.99
N PRO A 214 23.72 17.84 4.99
CA PRO A 214 23.26 18.43 6.25
C PRO A 214 22.54 19.76 6.01
N ILE A 215 21.38 19.96 6.65
CA ILE A 215 20.64 21.23 6.56
C ILE A 215 21.31 22.26 7.45
N PRO A 216 21.79 23.38 6.92
CA PRO A 216 22.54 24.36 7.71
C PRO A 216 21.73 24.98 8.85
N MET A 217 20.43 25.22 8.61
CA MET A 217 19.50 25.77 9.58
C MET A 217 18.09 25.27 9.29
N LEU A 218 17.41 24.77 10.32
CA LEU A 218 16.06 24.28 10.28
C LEU A 218 15.27 24.82 11.46
N ASP A 219 14.19 25.53 11.17
CA ASP A 219 13.21 25.93 12.18
C ASP A 219 12.14 24.85 12.29
N VAL A 220 11.97 24.32 13.49
CA VAL A 220 10.86 23.42 13.84
C VAL A 220 9.83 24.23 14.58
N GLN A 221 8.70 24.47 13.94
CA GLN A 221 7.58 25.21 14.50
C GLN A 221 6.51 24.23 14.94
N ARG A 222 5.92 24.50 16.09
CA ARG A 222 4.76 23.80 16.59
C ARG A 222 3.70 24.77 17.05
N TYR A 223 2.46 24.37 16.89
CA TYR A 223 1.30 25.14 17.31
C TYR A 223 0.52 24.31 18.33
N VAL A 224 0.24 24.93 19.47
CA VAL A 224 -0.60 24.33 20.52
C VAL A 224 -1.66 25.36 20.89
N ASN A 225 -2.92 25.05 20.65
CA ASN A 225 -4.07 25.97 20.87
C ASN A 225 -3.95 27.34 20.19
N GLY A 226 -3.16 27.44 19.12
CA GLY A 226 -2.89 28.69 18.42
C GLY A 226 -1.67 29.47 18.90
N ASP A 227 -1.00 29.00 19.95
CA ASP A 227 0.30 29.54 20.38
C ASP A 227 1.41 28.87 19.58
N GLU A 228 2.28 29.68 18.99
CA GLU A 228 3.43 29.25 18.21
C GLU A 228 4.69 29.14 19.09
N TYR A 229 5.42 28.05 18.89
CA TYR A 229 6.72 27.81 19.52
C TYR A 229 7.69 27.35 18.44
N THR A 230 8.84 28.00 18.37
CA THR A 230 9.86 27.70 17.37
C THR A 230 11.17 27.31 18.06
N GLN A 231 11.79 26.25 17.53
CA GLN A 231 13.15 25.88 17.86
C GLN A 231 14.00 25.77 16.60
N THR A 232 15.12 26.47 16.57
CA THR A 232 16.06 26.44 15.46
C THR A 232 17.14 25.40 15.73
N LEU A 233 17.33 24.49 14.77
CA LEU A 233 18.44 23.54 14.71
C LEU A 233 19.48 24.02 13.71
N PHE A 234 20.74 23.71 13.97
CA PHE A 234 21.86 24.02 13.08
C PHE A 234 22.59 22.74 12.69
N ASP A 235 23.06 22.69 11.43
CA ASP A 235 23.83 21.56 10.90
C ASP A 235 23.09 20.21 11.06
N VAL A 236 21.79 20.18 10.74
CA VAL A 236 20.95 18.98 10.91
C VAL A 236 21.46 17.88 9.97
N PRO A 237 21.99 16.78 10.50
CA PRO A 237 22.58 15.73 9.69
C PRO A 237 21.52 15.00 8.85
N VAL A 238 21.95 14.32 7.80
CA VAL A 238 21.10 13.36 7.08
C VAL A 238 20.63 12.27 8.03
N GLY A 239 19.36 11.92 7.97
CA GLY A 239 18.69 10.99 8.88
C GLY A 239 17.90 11.70 9.98
N THR A 240 17.57 10.97 11.03
CA THR A 240 16.69 11.46 12.10
C THR A 240 17.44 12.28 13.16
N SER A 241 16.84 13.39 13.55
CA SER A 241 17.26 14.24 14.69
C SER A 241 16.07 14.46 15.61
N GLU A 242 16.34 14.54 16.91
CA GLU A 242 15.32 14.82 17.93
C GLU A 242 15.35 16.30 18.33
N VAL A 243 14.18 16.89 18.43
CA VAL A 243 13.99 18.28 18.88
C VAL A 243 13.20 18.26 20.18
N PHE A 244 13.71 18.96 21.19
CA PHE A 244 13.13 19.00 22.52
C PHE A 244 12.52 20.38 22.81
N PHE A 245 11.26 20.39 23.23
CA PHE A 245 10.52 21.57 23.67
C PHE A 245 10.11 21.38 25.12
N PRO A 246 10.76 22.10 26.07
CA PRO A 246 10.41 22.01 27.48
C PRO A 246 9.13 22.81 27.81
N ASP A 247 8.47 22.41 28.89
CA ASP A 247 7.42 23.19 29.58
C ASP A 247 6.26 23.64 28.66
N VAL A 248 5.87 22.84 27.72
CA VAL A 248 4.76 23.14 26.81
C VAL A 248 3.43 23.08 27.54
N TYR A 249 2.68 24.18 27.53
CA TYR A 249 1.37 24.22 28.14
C TYR A 249 0.37 23.39 27.28
N VAL A 250 -0.19 22.34 27.86
CA VAL A 250 -1.19 21.48 27.25
C VAL A 250 -2.39 21.38 28.19
N ASP A 251 -3.55 21.88 27.80
CA ASP A 251 -4.80 21.84 28.58
C ASP A 251 -5.92 21.22 27.72
N GLY A 252 -6.36 20.04 28.11
CA GLY A 252 -7.47 19.34 27.44
C GLY A 252 -7.13 18.64 26.12
N ALA A 253 -8.15 18.28 25.36
CA ALA A 253 -8.00 17.64 24.03
C ALA A 253 -7.62 18.70 23.00
N GLN A 254 -6.42 18.67 22.46
CA GLN A 254 -5.84 19.75 21.67
C GLN A 254 -5.39 19.31 20.29
N MET A 255 -5.47 20.23 19.36
CA MET A 255 -4.83 20.07 18.07
C MET A 255 -3.34 20.43 18.21
N PHE A 256 -2.50 19.52 17.82
CA PHE A 256 -1.05 19.66 17.79
C PHE A 256 -0.60 19.62 16.34
N GLU A 257 0.00 20.70 15.88
CA GLU A 257 0.49 20.82 14.52
C GLU A 257 2.00 21.12 14.56
N VAL A 258 2.75 20.45 13.71
CA VAL A 258 4.19 20.62 13.55
C VAL A 258 4.50 20.88 12.09
N GLN A 259 5.37 21.86 11.84
CA GLN A 259 5.94 22.07 10.52
C GLN A 259 7.44 22.34 10.62
N THR A 260 8.17 21.99 9.58
CA THR A 260 9.57 22.32 9.38
C THR A 260 9.70 23.47 8.39
N ILE A 261 10.58 24.42 8.65
CA ILE A 261 10.84 25.55 7.75
C ILE A 261 12.35 25.70 7.59
N SER A 262 12.81 25.69 6.35
CA SER A 262 14.20 25.99 6.01
C SER A 262 14.25 26.78 4.71
N GLU A 263 15.14 27.78 4.64
CA GLU A 263 15.35 28.53 3.40
C GLU A 263 15.96 27.68 2.27
N VAL A 264 16.56 26.55 2.62
CA VAL A 264 17.20 25.62 1.69
C VAL A 264 16.38 24.36 1.42
N ASP A 265 15.27 24.14 2.15
CA ASP A 265 14.40 23.00 1.94
C ASP A 265 13.70 23.12 0.59
N GLN A 266 13.84 22.10 -0.23
CA GLN A 266 13.29 22.07 -1.59
C GLN A 266 11.88 21.49 -1.66
N TYR A 267 11.45 20.82 -0.58
CA TYR A 267 10.11 20.22 -0.42
C TYR A 267 9.61 20.41 1.02
N PRO A 268 9.14 21.62 1.38
CA PRO A 268 8.64 21.93 2.72
C PRO A 268 7.32 21.21 3.07
#